data_486a953756bf38ba2530ad62883e7a13
#
_entry.id   486a953756bf38ba2530ad62883e7a13
#
_cell.length_a   1.000
_cell.length_b   1.000
_cell.length_c   1.000
_cell.angle_alpha   90.00
_cell.angle_beta   90.00
_cell.angle_gamma   90.00
#
_symmetry.space_group_name_H-M   'P 1'
#
loop_
_entity.id
_entity.type
_entity.pdbx_description
1 polymer ?
#
loop_
_entity_poly.entity_id
_entity_poly.type
_entity_poly.pdbx_seq_one_letter_code
_entity_poly.pdbx_strand_id
1 'polypeptide(L)'
;GLKNVSQIHQWASNDRVSEFLREKFGINHVPCYYWILCMLKMIKTETLNRCFANWVYSFMPENAKDMTISLDGKTICSTNRIEKIESPLHIISAQISELGLTLAQCSTDDKSNEIPAVQELLKTLNIKGHVVVADALNCQKETASIIVKQEADYLLCVKDNHPVLKKDIEDYVQDSMLQNTMSFISKTEKNYGRIETRTAYVTSQIEWLEQRKEWKNLCCIGAIHTEFDTKKGKSSEWHYYISSRKL
;
A
#
# COMPACT_ATOMS: atom_id res chain seq x y z
N GLY A 1 -12.76 -14.52 -8.41
CA GLY A 1 -12.00 -15.54 -7.70
C GLY A 1 -12.89 -16.40 -6.81
N LEU A 2 -12.34 -17.51 -6.28
CA LEU A 2 -13.04 -18.43 -5.38
C LEU A 2 -13.20 -17.77 -4.00
N LYS A 3 -14.41 -17.79 -3.45
CA LYS A 3 -14.76 -17.03 -2.24
C LYS A 3 -14.84 -17.88 -0.95
N ASN A 4 -14.85 -19.21 -1.07
CA ASN A 4 -14.96 -20.12 0.07
C ASN A 4 -14.39 -21.50 -0.26
N VAL A 5 -14.20 -22.32 0.78
CA VAL A 5 -13.60 -23.66 0.67
C VAL A 5 -14.41 -24.59 -0.22
N SER A 6 -15.75 -24.46 -0.22
CA SER A 6 -16.62 -25.26 -1.08
C SER A 6 -16.35 -25.00 -2.56
N GLN A 7 -16.20 -23.72 -2.93
CA GLN A 7 -15.85 -23.32 -4.31
C GLN A 7 -14.43 -23.78 -4.69
N ILE A 8 -13.47 -23.73 -3.75
CA ILE A 8 -12.11 -24.24 -3.97
C ILE A 8 -12.17 -25.75 -4.27
N HIS A 9 -12.87 -26.51 -3.44
CA HIS A 9 -13.03 -27.96 -3.64
C HIS A 9 -13.71 -28.28 -4.97
N GLN A 10 -14.83 -27.60 -5.28
CA GLN A 10 -15.57 -27.80 -6.53
C GLN A 10 -14.70 -27.45 -7.76
N TRP A 11 -13.96 -26.36 -7.71
CA TRP A 11 -13.03 -25.97 -8.77
C TRP A 11 -11.93 -27.01 -8.97
N ALA A 12 -11.27 -27.43 -7.89
CA ALA A 12 -10.20 -28.42 -7.95
C ALA A 12 -10.68 -29.80 -8.43
N SER A 13 -11.95 -30.17 -8.15
CA SER A 13 -12.57 -31.41 -8.56
C SER A 13 -13.09 -31.42 -10.00
N ASN A 14 -12.99 -30.29 -10.73
CA ASN A 14 -13.29 -30.27 -12.16
C ASN A 14 -12.25 -31.08 -12.94
N ASP A 15 -12.68 -31.91 -13.89
CA ASP A 15 -11.81 -32.85 -14.62
C ASP A 15 -10.56 -32.19 -15.22
N ARG A 16 -10.72 -31.03 -15.88
CA ARG A 16 -9.60 -30.28 -16.48
C ARG A 16 -8.62 -29.75 -15.44
N VAL A 17 -9.15 -29.30 -14.30
CA VAL A 17 -8.32 -28.74 -13.22
C VAL A 17 -7.61 -29.88 -12.48
N SER A 18 -8.29 -30.98 -12.18
CA SER A 18 -7.70 -32.15 -11.52
C SER A 18 -6.58 -32.78 -12.38
N GLU A 19 -6.75 -32.80 -13.70
CA GLU A 19 -5.71 -33.24 -14.63
C GLU A 19 -4.50 -32.30 -14.62
N PHE A 20 -4.72 -30.98 -14.68
CA PHE A 20 -3.68 -29.97 -14.54
C PHE A 20 -2.94 -30.08 -13.19
N LEU A 21 -3.67 -30.25 -12.09
CA LEU A 21 -3.06 -30.41 -10.76
C LEU A 21 -2.20 -31.66 -10.67
N ARG A 22 -2.62 -32.77 -11.28
CA ARG A 22 -1.84 -34.00 -11.36
C ARG A 22 -0.57 -33.83 -12.19
N GLU A 23 -0.67 -33.23 -13.38
CA GLU A 23 0.46 -33.09 -14.29
C GLU A 23 1.50 -32.07 -13.77
N LYS A 24 1.07 -30.95 -13.23
CA LYS A 24 1.97 -29.87 -12.84
C LYS A 24 2.45 -29.93 -11.39
N PHE A 25 1.67 -30.51 -10.50
CA PHE A 25 1.95 -30.53 -9.06
C PHE A 25 1.98 -31.93 -8.44
N GLY A 26 1.76 -32.98 -9.22
CA GLY A 26 1.73 -34.36 -8.72
C GLY A 26 0.57 -34.67 -7.76
N ILE A 27 -0.50 -33.86 -7.78
CA ILE A 27 -1.67 -34.03 -6.91
C ILE A 27 -2.60 -35.06 -7.56
N ASN A 28 -2.48 -36.32 -7.16
CA ASN A 28 -3.26 -37.44 -7.72
C ASN A 28 -4.71 -37.45 -7.28
N HIS A 29 -4.99 -36.93 -6.07
CA HIS A 29 -6.34 -36.87 -5.52
C HIS A 29 -6.61 -35.49 -4.92
N VAL A 30 -7.72 -34.88 -5.31
CA VAL A 30 -8.19 -33.63 -4.69
C VAL A 30 -8.69 -33.96 -3.28
N PRO A 31 -8.13 -33.31 -2.24
CA PRO A 31 -8.59 -33.52 -0.88
C PRO A 31 -10.07 -33.14 -0.71
N CYS A 32 -10.78 -33.83 0.17
CA CYS A 32 -12.16 -33.48 0.46
C CYS A 32 -12.28 -32.08 1.10
N TYR A 33 -13.47 -31.49 1.02
CA TYR A 33 -13.78 -30.17 1.60
C TYR A 33 -13.27 -30.01 3.04
N TYR A 34 -13.56 -30.99 3.90
CA TYR A 34 -13.19 -30.94 5.31
C TYR A 34 -11.67 -30.93 5.50
N TRP A 35 -10.96 -31.69 4.71
CA TRP A 35 -9.49 -31.74 4.76
C TRP A 35 -8.87 -30.42 4.32
N ILE A 36 -9.38 -29.82 3.23
CA ILE A 36 -8.95 -28.48 2.78
C ILE A 36 -9.19 -27.44 3.89
N LEU A 37 -10.36 -27.50 4.56
CA LEU A 37 -10.68 -26.62 5.67
C LEU A 37 -9.71 -26.78 6.84
N CYS A 38 -9.40 -28.03 7.22
CA CYS A 38 -8.43 -28.31 8.29
C CYS A 38 -7.04 -27.82 7.94
N MET A 39 -6.58 -28.06 6.71
CA MET A 39 -5.29 -27.57 6.23
C MET A 39 -5.18 -26.03 6.31
N LEU A 40 -6.19 -25.33 5.81
CA LEU A 40 -6.21 -23.86 5.86
C LEU A 40 -6.17 -23.32 7.31
N LYS A 41 -6.80 -24.01 8.26
CA LYS A 41 -6.74 -23.63 9.69
C LYS A 41 -5.38 -23.87 10.34
N MET A 42 -4.59 -24.81 9.82
CA MET A 42 -3.28 -25.17 10.34
C MET A 42 -2.14 -24.31 9.78
N ILE A 43 -2.36 -23.63 8.65
CA ILE A 43 -1.35 -22.79 8.02
C ILE A 43 -1.11 -21.55 8.89
N LYS A 44 0.13 -21.35 9.31
CA LYS A 44 0.55 -20.11 9.97
C LYS A 44 0.62 -18.98 8.95
N THR A 45 -0.05 -17.87 9.25
CA THR A 45 -0.16 -16.71 8.36
C THR A 45 1.21 -16.17 7.94
N GLU A 46 2.18 -16.10 8.88
CA GLU A 46 3.52 -15.61 8.59
C GLU A 46 4.26 -16.52 7.60
N THR A 47 4.09 -17.84 7.72
CA THR A 47 4.71 -18.80 6.80
C THR A 47 4.08 -18.69 5.41
N LEU A 48 2.76 -18.56 5.33
CA LEU A 48 2.06 -18.36 4.06
C LEU A 48 2.49 -17.06 3.37
N ASN A 49 2.53 -15.95 4.11
CA ASN A 49 2.98 -14.66 3.59
C ASN A 49 4.41 -14.73 3.05
N ARG A 50 5.32 -15.36 3.80
CA ARG A 50 6.71 -15.53 3.36
C ARG A 50 6.83 -16.37 2.09
N CYS A 51 6.12 -17.50 2.02
CA CYS A 51 6.10 -18.35 0.82
C CYS A 51 5.51 -17.60 -0.38
N PHE A 52 4.43 -16.86 -0.14
CA PHE A 52 3.77 -16.08 -1.19
C PHE A 52 4.65 -14.93 -1.69
N ALA A 53 5.26 -14.17 -0.78
CA ALA A 53 6.20 -13.11 -1.14
C ALA A 53 7.39 -13.66 -1.96
N ASN A 54 8.00 -14.76 -1.52
CA ASN A 54 9.09 -15.40 -2.26
C ASN A 54 8.65 -15.85 -3.66
N TRP A 55 7.43 -16.37 -3.78
CA TRP A 55 6.86 -16.75 -5.06
C TRP A 55 6.65 -15.52 -5.96
N VAL A 56 6.08 -14.43 -5.45
CA VAL A 56 5.94 -13.17 -6.21
C VAL A 56 7.31 -12.64 -6.63
N TYR A 57 8.29 -12.59 -5.73
CA TYR A 57 9.65 -12.16 -6.06
C TYR A 57 10.31 -13.00 -7.15
N SER A 58 9.99 -14.30 -7.28
CA SER A 58 10.53 -15.16 -8.34
C SER A 58 10.07 -14.79 -9.75
N PHE A 59 8.97 -14.01 -9.87
CA PHE A 59 8.51 -13.47 -11.16
C PHE A 59 8.99 -12.06 -11.44
N MET A 60 9.61 -11.40 -10.43
CA MET A 60 10.13 -10.06 -10.64
C MET A 60 11.41 -10.13 -11.49
N PRO A 61 11.61 -9.20 -12.42
CA PRO A 61 12.88 -9.10 -13.13
C PRO A 61 14.05 -8.97 -12.14
N GLU A 62 15.18 -9.60 -12.43
CA GLU A 62 16.39 -9.54 -11.55
C GLU A 62 16.83 -8.10 -11.23
N ASN A 63 16.52 -7.16 -12.12
CA ASN A 63 16.83 -5.73 -11.99
C ASN A 63 15.60 -4.90 -11.60
N ALA A 64 14.55 -5.51 -11.05
CA ALA A 64 13.38 -4.80 -10.59
C ALA A 64 13.74 -3.89 -9.41
N LYS A 65 14.13 -2.65 -9.73
CA LYS A 65 14.35 -1.56 -8.78
C LYS A 65 13.29 -0.49 -9.02
N ASP A 66 13.12 0.39 -8.06
CA ASP A 66 12.23 1.55 -8.16
C ASP A 66 10.73 1.22 -8.32
N MET A 67 10.29 -0.01 -7.97
CA MET A 67 8.87 -0.32 -7.92
C MET A 67 8.22 0.31 -6.69
N THR A 68 6.94 0.60 -6.83
CA THR A 68 6.12 1.20 -5.75
C THR A 68 5.45 0.10 -4.94
N ILE A 69 5.72 0.06 -3.64
CA ILE A 69 5.01 -0.80 -2.68
C ILE A 69 3.98 0.05 -1.95
N SER A 70 2.72 -0.11 -2.30
CA SER A 70 1.61 0.58 -1.65
C SER A 70 1.14 -0.20 -0.43
N LEU A 71 1.00 0.49 0.70
CA LEU A 71 0.39 -0.03 1.92
C LEU A 71 -1.05 0.48 2.01
N ASP A 72 -2.01 -0.43 2.14
CA ASP A 72 -3.44 -0.10 2.22
C ASP A 72 -4.13 -0.95 3.29
N GLY A 73 -4.87 -0.30 4.17
CA GLY A 73 -5.69 -0.95 5.19
C GLY A 73 -7.16 -0.97 4.79
N LYS A 74 -7.79 -2.16 4.82
CA LYS A 74 -9.21 -2.33 4.48
C LYS A 74 -9.97 -3.05 5.58
N THR A 75 -11.09 -2.47 5.99
CA THR A 75 -12.04 -3.11 6.89
C THR A 75 -13.02 -3.99 6.11
N ILE A 76 -13.09 -5.27 6.45
CA ILE A 76 -14.04 -6.21 5.84
C ILE A 76 -15.36 -6.14 6.60
N CYS A 77 -16.26 -5.23 6.19
CA CYS A 77 -17.55 -4.99 6.86
C CYS A 77 -18.46 -6.24 6.92
N SER A 78 -18.30 -7.21 6.01
CA SER A 78 -19.10 -8.45 6.03
C SER A 78 -18.81 -9.36 7.22
N THR A 79 -17.69 -9.20 7.89
CA THR A 79 -17.31 -10.00 9.07
C THR A 79 -18.10 -9.63 10.32
N ASN A 80 -18.71 -8.43 10.38
CA ASN A 80 -19.63 -8.03 11.46
C ASN A 80 -20.88 -8.92 11.60
N ARG A 81 -21.19 -9.75 10.59
CA ARG A 81 -22.35 -10.66 10.58
C ARG A 81 -22.04 -12.04 11.16
N ILE A 82 -20.80 -12.27 11.56
CA ILE A 82 -20.36 -13.53 12.15
C ILE A 82 -20.47 -13.37 13.67
N GLU A 83 -21.43 -14.07 14.31
CA GLU A 83 -21.75 -13.98 15.74
C GLU A 83 -20.58 -14.13 16.74
N LYS A 84 -19.39 -14.53 16.26
CA LYS A 84 -18.18 -14.76 17.07
C LYS A 84 -17.09 -13.69 16.87
N ILE A 85 -17.33 -12.66 16.06
CA ILE A 85 -16.35 -11.61 15.79
C ILE A 85 -16.89 -10.31 16.37
N GLU A 86 -16.28 -9.84 17.45
CA GLU A 86 -16.70 -8.63 18.17
C GLU A 86 -16.43 -7.35 17.37
N SER A 87 -15.47 -7.36 16.46
CA SER A 87 -15.13 -6.23 15.57
C SER A 87 -14.91 -6.70 14.12
N PRO A 88 -15.16 -5.82 13.12
CA PRO A 88 -14.90 -6.16 11.73
C PRO A 88 -13.41 -6.42 11.51
N LEU A 89 -13.09 -7.47 10.75
CA LEU A 89 -11.71 -7.80 10.40
C LEU A 89 -11.08 -6.66 9.59
N HIS A 90 -9.98 -6.11 10.08
CA HIS A 90 -9.17 -5.13 9.37
C HIS A 90 -7.95 -5.81 8.76
N ILE A 91 -7.76 -5.66 7.43
CA ILE A 91 -6.64 -6.27 6.69
C ILE A 91 -5.75 -5.18 6.16
N ILE A 92 -4.46 -5.30 6.43
CA ILE A 92 -3.40 -4.48 5.84
C ILE A 92 -2.76 -5.29 4.71
N SER A 93 -2.58 -4.67 3.56
CA SER A 93 -1.97 -5.26 2.38
C SER A 93 -0.78 -4.44 1.92
N ALA A 94 0.31 -5.12 1.58
CA ALA A 94 1.43 -4.56 0.84
C ALA A 94 1.33 -5.04 -0.62
N GLN A 95 1.28 -4.12 -1.57
CA GLN A 95 1.07 -4.41 -2.99
C GLN A 95 2.11 -3.72 -3.86
N ILE A 96 2.66 -4.42 -4.84
CA ILE A 96 3.45 -3.80 -5.91
C ILE A 96 2.49 -3.18 -6.91
N SER A 97 2.47 -1.84 -6.98
CA SER A 97 1.49 -1.08 -7.76
C SER A 97 1.60 -1.34 -9.26
N GLU A 98 2.81 -1.42 -9.79
CA GLU A 98 3.09 -1.61 -11.23
C GLU A 98 2.65 -2.98 -11.73
N LEU A 99 2.68 -4.00 -10.87
CA LEU A 99 2.29 -5.37 -11.22
C LEU A 99 0.88 -5.74 -10.77
N GLY A 100 0.28 -4.93 -9.90
CA GLY A 100 -0.99 -5.26 -9.27
C GLY A 100 -0.93 -6.50 -8.37
N LEU A 101 0.25 -6.87 -7.87
CA LEU A 101 0.48 -8.07 -7.08
C LEU A 101 0.59 -7.74 -5.59
N THR A 102 -0.17 -8.45 -4.78
CA THR A 102 -0.04 -8.39 -3.32
C THR A 102 1.19 -9.16 -2.87
N LEU A 103 2.08 -8.56 -2.10
CA LEU A 103 3.26 -9.19 -1.53
C LEU A 103 2.94 -9.94 -0.24
N ALA A 104 2.18 -9.29 0.64
CA ALA A 104 1.78 -9.86 1.92
C ALA A 104 0.55 -9.17 2.47
N GLN A 105 -0.11 -9.84 3.40
CA GLN A 105 -1.26 -9.31 4.13
C GLN A 105 -1.16 -9.70 5.60
N CYS A 106 -1.62 -8.84 6.49
CA CYS A 106 -1.84 -9.18 7.88
C CYS A 106 -3.20 -8.66 8.34
N SER A 107 -3.78 -9.30 9.33
CA SER A 107 -5.02 -8.85 9.97
C SER A 107 -4.71 -8.18 11.29
N THR A 108 -5.51 -7.18 11.64
CA THR A 108 -5.54 -6.58 12.97
C THR A 108 -6.94 -6.66 13.54
N ASP A 109 -7.04 -6.70 14.86
CA ASP A 109 -8.34 -6.79 15.54
C ASP A 109 -9.12 -5.46 15.43
N ASP A 110 -8.41 -4.34 15.30
CA ASP A 110 -9.00 -3.03 15.05
C ASP A 110 -8.02 -2.06 14.36
N LYS A 111 -8.52 -0.86 13.97
CA LYS A 111 -7.70 0.19 13.35
C LYS A 111 -6.63 0.77 14.28
N SER A 112 -6.79 0.69 15.59
CA SER A 112 -5.82 1.25 16.55
C SER A 112 -4.49 0.50 16.49
N ASN A 113 -4.51 -0.75 16.03
CA ASN A 113 -3.33 -1.61 15.87
C ASN A 113 -2.73 -1.57 14.45
N GLU A 114 -3.25 -0.73 13.54
CA GLU A 114 -2.79 -0.66 12.15
C GLU A 114 -1.31 -0.25 12.06
N ILE A 115 -0.89 0.79 12.77
CA ILE A 115 0.49 1.30 12.70
C ILE A 115 1.51 0.23 13.12
N PRO A 116 1.40 -0.43 14.29
CA PRO A 116 2.30 -1.51 14.66
C PRO A 116 2.29 -2.67 13.65
N ALA A 117 1.12 -3.04 13.14
CA ALA A 117 1.00 -4.14 12.18
C ALA A 117 1.66 -3.82 10.83
N VAL A 118 1.54 -2.59 10.32
CA VAL A 118 2.28 -2.11 9.15
C VAL A 118 3.79 -2.19 9.37
N GLN A 119 4.27 -1.75 10.54
CA GLN A 119 5.69 -1.78 10.89
C GLN A 119 6.24 -3.21 10.95
N GLU A 120 5.49 -4.15 11.54
CA GLU A 120 5.85 -5.57 11.55
C GLU A 120 5.81 -6.18 10.16
N LEU A 121 4.78 -5.87 9.36
CA LEU A 121 4.68 -6.34 7.97
C LEU A 121 5.90 -5.89 7.14
N LEU A 122 6.27 -4.62 7.24
CA LEU A 122 7.44 -4.08 6.55
C LEU A 122 8.74 -4.80 6.91
N LYS A 123 8.92 -5.21 8.18
CA LYS A 123 10.11 -5.95 8.62
C LYS A 123 10.22 -7.35 7.99
N THR A 124 9.10 -7.93 7.57
CA THR A 124 9.05 -9.27 6.96
C THR A 124 9.28 -9.27 5.45
N LEU A 125 9.18 -8.10 4.81
CA LEU A 125 9.29 -7.94 3.37
C LEU A 125 10.71 -7.55 2.95
N ASN A 126 11.13 -7.99 1.77
CA ASN A 126 12.33 -7.47 1.11
C ASN A 126 11.94 -6.25 0.26
N ILE A 127 12.06 -5.05 0.84
CA ILE A 127 11.68 -3.79 0.18
C ILE A 127 12.88 -3.02 -0.38
N LYS A 128 14.08 -3.60 -0.33
CA LYS A 128 15.32 -2.94 -0.75
C LYS A 128 15.25 -2.43 -2.19
N GLY A 129 15.57 -1.15 -2.39
CA GLY A 129 15.59 -0.48 -3.68
C GLY A 129 14.21 -0.13 -4.24
N HIS A 130 13.15 -0.27 -3.43
CA HIS A 130 11.78 0.10 -3.78
C HIS A 130 11.33 1.38 -3.06
N VAL A 131 10.20 1.95 -3.50
CA VAL A 131 9.56 3.09 -2.85
C VAL A 131 8.30 2.61 -2.13
N VAL A 132 8.24 2.81 -0.82
CA VAL A 132 7.05 2.50 -0.02
C VAL A 132 6.15 3.72 0.04
N VAL A 133 4.91 3.55 -0.40
CA VAL A 133 3.87 4.58 -0.34
C VAL A 133 2.84 4.19 0.71
N ALA A 134 2.54 5.11 1.60
CA ALA A 134 1.54 4.90 2.63
C ALA A 134 0.66 6.13 2.84
N ASP A 135 -0.53 5.88 3.34
CA ASP A 135 -1.50 6.91 3.71
C ASP A 135 -1.04 7.70 4.95
N ALA A 136 -1.84 8.70 5.33
CA ALA A 136 -1.49 9.58 6.43
C ALA A 136 -1.47 8.88 7.80
N LEU A 137 -2.26 7.84 8.03
CA LEU A 137 -2.24 7.10 9.29
C LEU A 137 -0.86 6.45 9.51
N ASN A 138 -0.29 5.93 8.45
CA ASN A 138 1.00 5.25 8.43
C ASN A 138 2.20 6.21 8.22
N CYS A 139 1.96 7.52 8.11
CA CYS A 139 2.97 8.56 8.13
C CYS A 139 3.52 8.73 9.56
N GLN A 140 4.47 7.87 9.93
CA GLN A 140 5.08 7.83 11.26
C GLN A 140 6.61 7.84 11.14
N LYS A 141 7.29 8.52 12.07
CA LYS A 141 8.76 8.62 12.08
C LYS A 141 9.43 7.24 12.16
N GLU A 142 8.85 6.32 12.94
CA GLU A 142 9.35 4.96 13.06
C GLU A 142 9.14 4.17 11.77
N THR A 143 8.00 4.31 11.10
CA THR A 143 7.74 3.71 9.78
C THR A 143 8.78 4.17 8.76
N ALA A 144 9.05 5.48 8.67
CA ALA A 144 10.10 6.02 7.82
C ALA A 144 11.49 5.45 8.16
N SER A 145 11.80 5.29 9.46
CA SER A 145 13.06 4.72 9.93
C SER A 145 13.21 3.24 9.52
N ILE A 146 12.15 2.43 9.63
CA ILE A 146 12.14 1.02 9.22
C ILE A 146 12.39 0.89 7.73
N ILE A 147 11.72 1.70 6.90
CA ILE A 147 11.88 1.69 5.44
C ILE A 147 13.32 2.02 5.06
N VAL A 148 13.87 3.11 5.58
CA VAL A 148 15.24 3.53 5.26
C VAL A 148 16.29 2.54 5.76
N LYS A 149 16.10 1.90 6.92
CA LYS A 149 17.01 0.86 7.43
C LYS A 149 17.09 -0.36 6.49
N GLN A 150 16.06 -0.61 5.71
CA GLN A 150 16.02 -1.69 4.70
C GLN A 150 16.49 -1.23 3.31
N GLU A 151 17.16 -0.08 3.22
CA GLU A 151 17.67 0.47 1.94
C GLU A 151 16.55 0.72 0.91
N ALA A 152 15.37 1.11 1.38
CA ALA A 152 14.23 1.54 0.58
C ALA A 152 13.93 3.03 0.79
N ASP A 153 13.16 3.62 -0.12
CA ASP A 153 12.67 4.97 -0.01
C ASP A 153 11.20 4.99 0.43
N TYR A 154 10.78 6.11 1.00
CA TYR A 154 9.37 6.33 1.33
C TYR A 154 8.78 7.53 0.60
N LEU A 155 7.47 7.49 0.36
CA LEU A 155 6.59 8.59 0.02
C LEU A 155 5.37 8.52 0.94
N LEU A 156 5.32 9.39 1.95
CA LEU A 156 4.29 9.37 2.98
C LEU A 156 3.37 10.58 2.87
N CYS A 157 2.07 10.33 2.94
CA CYS A 157 1.06 11.38 2.93
C CYS A 157 1.01 12.08 4.30
N VAL A 158 1.08 13.41 4.31
CA VAL A 158 1.02 14.25 5.53
C VAL A 158 -0.37 14.84 5.65
N LYS A 159 -1.03 14.62 6.79
CA LYS A 159 -2.34 15.19 7.13
C LYS A 159 -2.32 15.76 8.56
N ASP A 160 -3.50 15.86 9.18
CA ASP A 160 -3.72 16.47 10.48
C ASP A 160 -3.08 15.71 11.66
N ASN A 161 -2.55 14.51 11.44
CA ASN A 161 -1.72 13.78 12.41
C ASN A 161 -0.34 14.43 12.63
N HIS A 162 0.12 15.27 11.69
CA HIS A 162 1.32 16.09 11.78
C HIS A 162 1.00 17.55 11.43
N PRO A 163 0.24 18.28 12.27
CA PRO A 163 -0.37 19.55 11.89
C PRO A 163 0.68 20.64 11.59
N VAL A 164 1.80 20.69 12.33
CA VAL A 164 2.87 21.67 12.09
C VAL A 164 3.57 21.37 10.78
N LEU A 165 3.99 20.12 10.55
CA LEU A 165 4.62 19.70 9.30
C LEU A 165 3.72 19.96 8.09
N LYS A 166 2.42 19.62 8.22
CA LYS A 166 1.44 19.89 7.18
C LYS A 166 1.36 21.39 6.87
N LYS A 167 1.26 22.22 7.90
CA LYS A 167 1.14 23.68 7.75
C LYS A 167 2.38 24.28 7.09
N ASP A 168 3.56 23.87 7.50
CA ASP A 168 4.82 24.33 6.91
C ASP A 168 4.91 24.00 5.41
N ILE A 169 4.53 22.76 5.03
CA ILE A 169 4.50 22.35 3.61
C ILE A 169 3.42 23.12 2.85
N GLU A 170 2.23 23.29 3.44
CA GLU A 170 1.11 24.02 2.84
C GLU A 170 1.50 25.47 2.55
N ASP A 171 2.07 26.17 3.52
CA ASP A 171 2.47 27.57 3.37
C ASP A 171 3.55 27.72 2.28
N TYR A 172 4.52 26.79 2.23
CA TYR A 172 5.55 26.79 1.17
C TYR A 172 4.95 26.57 -0.23
N VAL A 173 4.07 25.57 -0.37
CA VAL A 173 3.47 25.19 -1.67
C VAL A 173 2.48 26.25 -2.17
N GLN A 174 1.78 26.94 -1.26
CA GLN A 174 0.77 27.95 -1.63
C GLN A 174 1.37 29.33 -1.83
N ASP A 175 2.61 29.57 -1.42
CA ASP A 175 3.33 30.80 -1.80
C ASP A 175 3.67 30.76 -3.29
N SER A 176 3.11 31.71 -4.05
CA SER A 176 3.26 31.74 -5.51
C SER A 176 4.71 31.91 -5.98
N MET A 177 5.56 32.58 -5.20
CA MET A 177 6.97 32.75 -5.52
C MET A 177 7.76 31.46 -5.30
N LEU A 178 7.50 30.75 -4.19
CA LEU A 178 8.15 29.49 -3.87
C LEU A 178 7.64 28.35 -4.76
N GLN A 179 6.34 28.31 -5.04
CA GLN A 179 5.74 27.33 -5.94
C GLN A 179 6.37 27.35 -7.34
N ASN A 180 6.67 28.54 -7.86
CA ASN A 180 7.33 28.69 -9.16
C ASN A 180 8.78 28.15 -9.19
N THR A 181 9.39 27.87 -8.04
CA THR A 181 10.71 27.23 -7.95
C THR A 181 10.62 25.70 -7.89
N MET A 182 9.42 25.15 -7.72
CA MET A 182 9.20 23.70 -7.65
C MET A 182 9.15 23.09 -9.05
N SER A 183 9.65 21.87 -9.17
CA SER A 183 9.35 21.02 -10.34
C SER A 183 7.91 20.57 -10.29
N PHE A 184 7.22 20.58 -11.44
CA PHE A 184 5.84 20.11 -11.49
C PHE A 184 5.52 19.30 -12.75
N ILE A 185 4.50 18.47 -12.66
CA ILE A 185 3.88 17.76 -13.77
C ILE A 185 2.36 17.81 -13.60
N SER A 186 1.64 18.01 -14.72
CA SER A 186 0.18 18.06 -14.71
C SER A 186 -0.40 17.03 -15.67
N LYS A 187 -1.50 16.39 -15.25
CA LYS A 187 -2.26 15.43 -16.05
C LYS A 187 -3.74 15.69 -15.91
N THR A 188 -4.43 15.76 -17.05
CA THR A 188 -5.89 15.91 -17.09
C THR A 188 -6.53 14.64 -17.62
N GLU A 189 -7.54 14.14 -16.91
CA GLU A 189 -8.29 12.93 -17.27
C GLU A 189 -9.80 13.19 -17.20
N LYS A 190 -10.56 12.49 -18.04
CA LYS A 190 -12.02 12.51 -18.00
C LYS A 190 -12.53 11.18 -17.45
N ASN A 191 -13.06 11.20 -16.23
CA ASN A 191 -13.54 10.02 -15.53
C ASN A 191 -14.98 10.22 -15.06
N TYR A 192 -15.86 9.26 -15.33
CA TYR A 192 -17.24 9.23 -14.82
C TYR A 192 -18.01 10.57 -14.99
N GLY A 193 -17.80 11.27 -16.13
CA GLY A 193 -18.51 12.51 -16.45
C GLY A 193 -17.96 13.77 -15.75
N ARG A 194 -16.79 13.70 -15.09
CA ARG A 194 -16.03 14.83 -14.57
C ARG A 194 -14.68 14.95 -15.27
N ILE A 195 -14.17 16.17 -15.37
CA ILE A 195 -12.79 16.43 -15.77
C ILE A 195 -11.99 16.60 -14.48
N GLU A 196 -10.87 15.89 -14.40
CA GLU A 196 -9.99 15.88 -13.22
C GLU A 196 -8.59 16.23 -13.69
N THR A 197 -8.05 17.36 -13.18
CA THR A 197 -6.68 17.79 -13.44
C THR A 197 -5.87 17.64 -12.16
N ARG A 198 -4.83 16.81 -12.21
CA ARG A 198 -3.88 16.62 -11.12
C ARG A 198 -2.55 17.26 -11.47
N THR A 199 -2.09 18.18 -10.62
CA THR A 199 -0.77 18.79 -10.73
C THR A 199 0.05 18.41 -9.51
N ALA A 200 1.13 17.68 -9.74
CA ALA A 200 2.09 17.30 -8.71
C ALA A 200 3.25 18.28 -8.70
N TYR A 201 3.56 18.82 -7.53
CA TYR A 201 4.68 19.71 -7.26
C TYR A 201 5.68 19.01 -6.35
N VAL A 202 6.99 19.24 -6.58
CA VAL A 202 8.03 18.64 -5.74
C VAL A 202 9.26 19.56 -5.66
N THR A 203 9.89 19.59 -4.47
CA THR A 203 11.15 20.32 -4.25
C THR A 203 12.06 19.57 -3.26
N SER A 204 13.37 19.68 -3.50
CA SER A 204 14.41 19.25 -2.55
C SER A 204 14.97 20.41 -1.73
N GLN A 205 14.51 21.64 -1.94
CA GLN A 205 14.92 22.81 -1.17
C GLN A 205 14.17 22.85 0.18
N ILE A 206 14.59 22.01 1.11
CA ILE A 206 13.93 21.81 2.40
C ILE A 206 14.80 22.15 3.61
N GLU A 207 15.86 22.93 3.43
CA GLU A 207 16.77 23.37 4.50
C GLU A 207 16.05 24.19 5.57
N TRP A 208 15.03 24.92 5.17
CA TRP A 208 14.17 25.75 6.02
C TRP A 208 13.24 24.94 6.93
N LEU A 209 12.96 23.67 6.60
CA LEU A 209 12.02 22.82 7.32
C LEU A 209 12.64 22.32 8.63
N GLU A 210 12.23 22.89 9.77
CA GLU A 210 12.81 22.58 11.09
C GLU A 210 12.68 21.11 11.44
N GLN A 211 11.52 20.49 11.13
CA GLN A 211 11.24 19.09 11.43
C GLN A 211 11.98 18.09 10.53
N ARG A 212 12.73 18.55 9.52
CA ARG A 212 13.50 17.68 8.62
C ARG A 212 14.38 16.67 9.37
N LYS A 213 15.01 17.08 10.47
CA LYS A 213 15.94 16.24 11.25
C LYS A 213 15.23 15.10 11.99
N GLU A 214 13.93 15.20 12.20
CA GLU A 214 13.15 14.20 12.90
C GLU A 214 12.73 13.02 12.00
N TRP A 215 12.81 13.21 10.69
CA TRP A 215 12.46 12.21 9.69
C TRP A 215 13.72 11.62 9.06
N LYS A 216 13.85 10.30 9.13
CA LYS A 216 15.02 9.61 8.61
C LYS A 216 15.17 9.86 7.10
N ASN A 217 16.31 10.42 6.69
CA ASN A 217 16.66 10.71 5.29
C ASN A 217 15.63 11.57 4.53
N LEU A 218 14.82 12.38 5.21
CA LEU A 218 13.93 13.31 4.51
C LEU A 218 14.73 14.23 3.59
N CYS A 219 14.47 14.18 2.29
CA CYS A 219 15.20 14.94 1.29
C CYS A 219 14.33 15.75 0.32
N CYS A 220 13.02 15.47 0.26
CA CYS A 220 12.10 16.29 -0.51
C CYS A 220 10.69 16.33 0.09
N ILE A 221 9.96 17.39 -0.26
CA ILE A 221 8.54 17.54 -0.02
C ILE A 221 7.81 17.65 -1.35
N GLY A 222 6.53 17.28 -1.35
CA GLY A 222 5.69 17.43 -2.53
C GLY A 222 4.24 17.69 -2.17
N ALA A 223 3.49 18.12 -3.17
CA ALA A 223 2.04 18.28 -3.06
C ALA A 223 1.35 17.86 -4.36
N ILE A 224 0.14 17.37 -4.24
CA ILE A 224 -0.74 17.13 -5.38
C ILE A 224 -1.95 18.04 -5.24
N HIS A 225 -2.12 18.93 -6.22
CA HIS A 225 -3.32 19.73 -6.38
C HIS A 225 -4.24 19.01 -7.36
N THR A 226 -5.43 18.65 -6.93
CA THR A 226 -6.46 18.03 -7.78
C THR A 226 -7.61 19.01 -7.96
N GLU A 227 -7.90 19.35 -9.22
CA GLU A 227 -9.04 20.18 -9.62
C GLU A 227 -10.09 19.31 -10.27
N PHE A 228 -11.33 19.45 -9.80
CA PHE A 228 -12.49 18.75 -10.36
C PHE A 228 -13.40 19.74 -11.07
N ASP A 229 -13.70 19.48 -12.34
CA ASP A 229 -14.74 20.20 -13.08
C ASP A 229 -15.91 19.24 -13.34
N THR A 230 -17.04 19.54 -12.72
CA THR A 230 -18.24 18.72 -12.76
C THR A 230 -19.44 19.55 -13.25
N LYS A 231 -20.52 18.89 -13.66
CA LYS A 231 -21.79 19.58 -13.99
C LYS A 231 -22.35 20.41 -12.83
N LYS A 232 -21.93 20.13 -11.58
CA LYS A 232 -22.38 20.83 -10.37
C LYS A 232 -21.47 22.00 -9.97
N GLY A 233 -20.33 22.17 -10.62
CA GLY A 233 -19.35 23.21 -10.34
C GLY A 233 -17.92 22.70 -10.23
N LYS A 234 -17.01 23.61 -9.93
CA LYS A 234 -15.59 23.34 -9.74
C LYS A 234 -15.26 23.22 -8.26
N SER A 235 -14.36 22.30 -7.93
CA SER A 235 -13.78 22.13 -6.60
C SER A 235 -12.32 21.73 -6.72
N SER A 236 -11.54 21.91 -5.67
CA SER A 236 -10.14 21.46 -5.64
C SER A 236 -9.76 20.96 -4.26
N GLU A 237 -8.72 20.14 -4.22
CA GLU A 237 -8.14 19.61 -2.98
C GLU A 237 -6.63 19.52 -3.09
N TRP A 238 -5.93 19.62 -1.93
CA TRP A 238 -4.51 19.48 -1.81
C TRP A 238 -4.15 18.29 -0.94
N HIS A 239 -3.15 17.52 -1.39
CA HIS A 239 -2.52 16.46 -0.61
C HIS A 239 -1.03 16.73 -0.51
N TYR A 240 -0.46 16.64 0.71
CA TYR A 240 0.94 16.94 0.99
C TYR A 240 1.72 15.67 1.30
N TYR A 241 2.99 15.64 0.92
CA TYR A 241 3.83 14.45 1.00
C TYR A 241 5.25 14.80 1.44
N ILE A 242 5.89 13.84 2.10
CA ILE A 242 7.31 13.83 2.42
C ILE A 242 7.96 12.60 1.82
N SER A 243 9.24 12.71 1.40
CA SER A 243 9.95 11.57 0.80
C SER A 243 11.44 11.57 1.12
N SER A 244 12.00 10.36 1.24
CA SER A 244 13.46 10.13 1.31
C SER A 244 14.09 9.99 -0.07
N ARG A 245 13.29 9.81 -1.12
CA ARG A 245 13.79 9.66 -2.48
C ARG A 245 14.36 10.99 -2.99
N LYS A 246 15.59 10.94 -3.50
CA LYS A 246 16.22 12.10 -4.15
C LYS A 246 15.56 12.36 -5.51
N LEU A 247 15.44 13.64 -5.85
CA LEU A 247 14.95 14.09 -7.17
C LEU A 247 16.04 13.95 -8.22
#